data_0f9664396997d006ec792d3322bb5797
#
_entry.id   0f9664396997d006ec792d3322bb5797
#
_cell.length_a   1.000
_cell.length_b   1.000
_cell.length_c   1.000
_cell.angle_alpha   90.00
_cell.angle_beta   90.00
_cell.angle_gamma   90.00
#
_symmetry.space_group_name_H-M   'P 1'
#
loop_
_entity.id
_entity.type
_entity.pdbx_description
1 polymer ?
#
loop_
_entity_poly.entity_id
_entity_poly.type
_entity_poly.pdbx_seq_one_letter_code
_entity_poly.pdbx_strand_id
1 'polypeptide(L)'
;MDIAALKRDLDGLKVDDHPAIVQQKSRDFYWYSPVLKQQLEHVTGDLIVTPKTEDEVVRILAACHRHGVPVTPRGSGTGNYGQAMPLSGGVVLNLAEMNAVKMIAPGRVVTGPGAVLAHIDRATPAHTGQELRRSPSTYTPASLGGFVAGGSGGIGSIRWGGLRDLGNVIRLRTVTMEAEPRVMELTGEDVLKVMHAYGTNGIITEVEMPLTASYDWIDVIVGFDDFMDAAGFGNDLAIQDGILAKLITPIAAPIPYDYFKRHQRFFRRGQSIVVLMIAPHAMDAFLAFTARSKGEIVFRADKEADLKGLPPAYELTWNHTTLRAIRVDPTITYLQTRYPSPDHLGHVKAMVDRFGDEVPAHLEFIRFDGAIGIAGLPLVRFTTAERLDEIIRIHEDNGCWIFNPHRYTLEEGGMKRTDEVQLAFKRETDPQGLLNPGKMIAWENPDYDYRSGKSFLFKGLEKAG
;
A
#
# COMPACT_ATOMS: atom_id res chain seq x y z
N MET A 1 -4.39 -31.99 -3.01
CA MET A 1 -5.46 -31.21 -2.32
C MET A 1 -6.80 -31.89 -2.61
N ASP A 2 -7.57 -32.26 -1.57
CA ASP A 2 -8.94 -32.76 -1.71
C ASP A 2 -9.94 -31.65 -1.36
N ILE A 3 -10.24 -30.81 -2.34
CA ILE A 3 -11.19 -29.69 -2.19
C ILE A 3 -12.61 -30.20 -1.87
N ALA A 4 -12.99 -31.38 -2.38
CA ALA A 4 -14.33 -31.93 -2.13
C ALA A 4 -14.48 -32.36 -0.65
N ALA A 5 -13.44 -32.95 -0.06
CA ALA A 5 -13.43 -33.27 1.39
C ALA A 5 -13.43 -31.99 2.23
N LEU A 6 -12.60 -31.00 1.87
CA LEU A 6 -12.59 -29.70 2.55
C LEU A 6 -13.97 -29.04 2.54
N LYS A 7 -14.67 -29.03 1.41
CA LYS A 7 -16.02 -28.42 1.33
C LYS A 7 -17.02 -29.06 2.31
N ARG A 8 -16.92 -30.35 2.55
CA ARG A 8 -17.80 -31.03 3.56
C ARG A 8 -17.49 -30.56 4.98
N ASP A 9 -16.21 -30.36 5.31
CA ASP A 9 -15.81 -29.86 6.64
C ASP A 9 -16.19 -28.37 6.86
N LEU A 10 -16.39 -27.63 5.77
CA LEU A 10 -16.83 -26.23 5.77
C LEU A 10 -18.36 -26.07 5.69
N ASP A 11 -19.14 -27.13 5.84
CA ASP A 11 -20.60 -27.05 5.81
C ASP A 11 -21.14 -26.04 6.84
N GLY A 12 -22.13 -25.26 6.43
CA GLY A 12 -22.70 -24.16 7.21
C GLY A 12 -21.90 -22.84 7.14
N LEU A 13 -20.73 -22.80 6.52
CA LEU A 13 -19.98 -21.57 6.25
C LEU A 13 -20.34 -20.99 4.87
N LYS A 14 -20.05 -19.70 4.67
CA LYS A 14 -20.23 -19.06 3.38
C LYS A 14 -19.09 -19.44 2.43
N VAL A 15 -19.38 -20.39 1.55
CA VAL A 15 -18.45 -20.92 0.55
C VAL A 15 -18.97 -20.61 -0.85
N ASP A 16 -18.07 -20.21 -1.75
CA ASP A 16 -18.37 -19.96 -3.16
C ASP A 16 -17.31 -20.60 -4.04
N ASP A 17 -17.73 -21.42 -5.00
CA ASP A 17 -16.86 -22.11 -5.96
C ASP A 17 -17.22 -21.77 -7.41
N HIS A 18 -18.07 -20.76 -7.61
CA HIS A 18 -18.42 -20.31 -8.96
C HIS A 18 -17.17 -19.72 -9.65
N PRO A 19 -16.74 -20.26 -10.82
CA PRO A 19 -15.44 -19.91 -11.41
C PRO A 19 -15.22 -18.41 -11.61
N ALA A 20 -16.24 -17.66 -12.05
CA ALA A 20 -16.13 -16.21 -12.27
C ALA A 20 -15.90 -15.45 -10.94
N ILE A 21 -16.55 -15.88 -9.85
CA ILE A 21 -16.39 -15.26 -8.52
C ILE A 21 -15.02 -15.61 -7.96
N VAL A 22 -14.61 -16.87 -8.06
CA VAL A 22 -13.29 -17.34 -7.63
C VAL A 22 -12.21 -16.55 -8.37
N GLN A 23 -12.29 -16.45 -9.70
CA GLN A 23 -11.35 -15.68 -10.50
C GLN A 23 -11.31 -14.20 -10.07
N GLN A 24 -12.45 -13.54 -9.89
CA GLN A 24 -12.54 -12.16 -9.47
C GLN A 24 -11.92 -11.94 -8.08
N LYS A 25 -12.21 -12.81 -7.13
CA LYS A 25 -11.71 -12.71 -5.75
C LYS A 25 -10.26 -13.17 -5.60
N SER A 26 -9.71 -13.87 -6.57
CA SER A 26 -8.28 -14.25 -6.61
C SER A 26 -7.36 -13.13 -7.08
N ARG A 27 -7.87 -11.94 -7.40
CA ARG A 27 -7.10 -10.85 -8.02
C ARG A 27 -6.99 -9.64 -7.12
N ASP A 28 -5.81 -9.05 -7.08
CA ASP A 28 -5.56 -7.69 -6.59
C ASP A 28 -5.21 -6.76 -7.77
N PHE A 29 -4.51 -5.64 -7.54
CA PHE A 29 -4.14 -4.69 -8.59
C PHE A 29 -2.74 -4.98 -9.18
N TYR A 30 -2.28 -6.23 -9.18
CA TYR A 30 -1.01 -6.68 -9.76
C TYR A 30 -0.77 -6.16 -11.19
N TRP A 31 -1.84 -5.86 -11.92
CA TRP A 31 -1.81 -5.36 -13.30
C TRP A 31 -1.24 -3.95 -13.47
N TYR A 32 -0.92 -3.23 -12.37
CA TYR A 32 -0.10 -2.01 -12.45
C TYR A 32 1.30 -2.33 -12.98
N SER A 33 1.76 -3.54 -12.80
CA SER A 33 3.01 -4.07 -13.32
C SER A 33 2.76 -4.91 -14.57
N PRO A 34 3.29 -4.55 -15.74
CA PRO A 34 3.21 -5.41 -16.92
C PRO A 34 3.91 -6.75 -16.71
N VAL A 35 4.99 -6.78 -15.91
CA VAL A 35 5.71 -8.00 -15.54
C VAL A 35 4.83 -8.92 -14.70
N LEU A 36 4.22 -8.42 -13.63
CA LEU A 36 3.32 -9.22 -12.79
C LEU A 36 2.05 -9.63 -13.55
N LYS A 37 1.56 -8.77 -14.46
CA LYS A 37 0.42 -9.11 -15.30
C LYS A 37 0.71 -10.37 -16.12
N GLN A 38 1.86 -10.43 -16.77
CA GLN A 38 2.29 -11.61 -17.54
C GLN A 38 2.43 -12.85 -16.64
N GLN A 39 3.00 -12.70 -15.45
CA GLN A 39 3.25 -13.81 -14.53
C GLN A 39 1.99 -14.33 -13.83
N LEU A 40 1.05 -13.45 -13.48
CA LEU A 40 -0.04 -13.76 -12.54
C LEU A 40 -1.43 -13.80 -13.18
N GLU A 41 -1.59 -13.48 -14.46
CA GLU A 41 -2.90 -13.37 -15.10
C GLU A 41 -3.72 -14.67 -15.06
N HIS A 42 -3.04 -15.81 -15.06
CA HIS A 42 -3.66 -17.14 -15.01
C HIS A 42 -3.87 -17.68 -13.58
N VAL A 43 -3.30 -17.01 -12.57
CA VAL A 43 -3.36 -17.46 -11.17
C VAL A 43 -4.76 -17.29 -10.61
N THR A 44 -5.29 -18.36 -9.99
CA THR A 44 -6.61 -18.37 -9.34
C THR A 44 -6.62 -19.35 -8.17
N GLY A 45 -7.45 -19.09 -7.16
CA GLY A 45 -7.78 -20.08 -6.13
C GLY A 45 -8.77 -21.13 -6.64
N ASP A 46 -9.10 -22.08 -5.78
CA ASP A 46 -10.08 -23.12 -6.03
C ASP A 46 -11.43 -22.82 -5.38
N LEU A 47 -11.42 -22.03 -4.30
CA LEU A 47 -12.56 -21.81 -3.43
C LEU A 47 -12.48 -20.46 -2.73
N ILE A 48 -13.60 -19.77 -2.60
CA ILE A 48 -13.73 -18.60 -1.73
C ILE A 48 -14.45 -19.00 -0.45
N VAL A 49 -13.87 -18.67 0.70
CA VAL A 49 -14.53 -18.83 2.00
C VAL A 49 -14.60 -17.47 2.67
N THR A 50 -15.79 -17.07 3.13
CA THR A 50 -16.05 -15.75 3.70
C THR A 50 -16.52 -15.88 5.15
N PRO A 51 -15.60 -15.83 6.14
CA PRO A 51 -15.96 -15.87 7.55
C PRO A 51 -16.60 -14.54 8.00
N LYS A 52 -17.41 -14.63 9.07
CA LYS A 52 -18.01 -13.51 9.79
C LYS A 52 -17.41 -13.33 11.17
N THR A 53 -16.88 -14.39 11.76
CA THR A 53 -16.35 -14.41 13.12
C THR A 53 -14.94 -15.00 13.17
N GLU A 54 -14.24 -14.74 14.29
CA GLU A 54 -12.93 -15.32 14.57
C GLU A 54 -13.03 -16.86 14.72
N ASP A 55 -14.09 -17.37 15.33
CA ASP A 55 -14.31 -18.82 15.48
C ASP A 55 -14.49 -19.50 14.11
N GLU A 56 -15.16 -18.84 13.17
CA GLU A 56 -15.23 -19.35 11.79
C GLU A 56 -13.86 -19.38 11.12
N VAL A 57 -13.00 -18.37 11.35
CA VAL A 57 -11.60 -18.39 10.86
C VAL A 57 -10.83 -19.57 11.45
N VAL A 58 -10.92 -19.79 12.77
CA VAL A 58 -10.30 -20.95 13.45
C VAL A 58 -10.75 -22.27 12.81
N ARG A 59 -12.06 -22.44 12.62
CA ARG A 59 -12.63 -23.64 11.99
C ARG A 59 -12.13 -23.84 10.56
N ILE A 60 -12.07 -22.76 9.76
CA ILE A 60 -11.60 -22.81 8.36
C ILE A 60 -10.13 -23.21 8.31
N LEU A 61 -9.28 -22.60 9.14
CA LEU A 61 -7.84 -22.89 9.14
C LEU A 61 -7.55 -24.32 9.62
N ALA A 62 -8.25 -24.80 10.67
CA ALA A 62 -8.13 -26.21 11.10
C ALA A 62 -8.51 -27.20 9.99
N ALA A 63 -9.59 -26.92 9.24
CA ALA A 63 -9.99 -27.75 8.11
C ALA A 63 -8.97 -27.71 6.99
N CYS A 64 -8.50 -26.51 6.60
CA CYS A 64 -7.47 -26.34 5.56
C CYS A 64 -6.17 -27.03 5.95
N HIS A 65 -5.71 -26.91 7.21
CA HIS A 65 -4.52 -27.60 7.73
C HIS A 65 -4.67 -29.11 7.61
N ARG A 66 -5.82 -29.68 8.03
CA ARG A 66 -6.09 -31.13 7.98
C ARG A 66 -6.00 -31.68 6.55
N HIS A 67 -6.47 -30.92 5.57
CA HIS A 67 -6.47 -31.34 4.16
C HIS A 67 -5.23 -30.87 3.37
N GLY A 68 -4.27 -30.19 4.00
CA GLY A 68 -3.08 -29.63 3.35
C GLY A 68 -3.43 -28.62 2.26
N VAL A 69 -4.48 -27.81 2.45
CA VAL A 69 -4.96 -26.83 1.46
C VAL A 69 -4.41 -25.45 1.79
N PRO A 70 -3.71 -24.81 0.85
CA PRO A 70 -3.22 -23.44 1.01
C PRO A 70 -4.35 -22.43 1.23
N VAL A 71 -4.04 -21.37 2.01
CA VAL A 71 -4.98 -20.27 2.31
C VAL A 71 -4.34 -18.94 1.98
N THR A 72 -4.96 -18.17 1.08
CA THR A 72 -4.55 -16.81 0.78
C THR A 72 -5.57 -15.83 1.37
N PRO A 73 -5.20 -15.03 2.38
CA PRO A 73 -6.12 -14.06 2.96
C PRO A 73 -6.32 -12.88 2.02
N ARG A 74 -7.56 -12.37 2.00
CA ARG A 74 -7.96 -11.23 1.21
C ARG A 74 -8.85 -10.27 2.00
N GLY A 75 -8.49 -9.00 2.04
CA GLY A 75 -9.38 -7.92 2.41
C GLY A 75 -10.13 -7.37 1.17
N SER A 76 -9.98 -6.08 0.87
CA SER A 76 -10.57 -5.47 -0.34
C SER A 76 -9.81 -5.83 -1.64
N GLY A 77 -8.59 -6.35 -1.55
CA GLY A 77 -7.76 -6.70 -2.70
C GLY A 77 -7.28 -5.50 -3.51
N THR A 78 -6.92 -4.42 -2.81
CA THR A 78 -6.41 -3.18 -3.43
C THR A 78 -4.89 -3.10 -3.45
N GLY A 79 -4.18 -4.11 -3.00
CA GLY A 79 -2.74 -4.25 -3.15
C GLY A 79 -2.34 -4.35 -4.63
N ASN A 80 -1.12 -3.95 -4.98
CA ASN A 80 -0.66 -3.91 -6.37
C ASN A 80 0.69 -4.61 -6.61
N TYR A 81 1.11 -5.41 -5.64
CA TYR A 81 2.31 -6.27 -5.74
C TYR A 81 1.96 -7.76 -5.91
N GLY A 82 0.70 -8.09 -6.18
CA GLY A 82 0.25 -9.48 -6.21
C GLY A 82 0.16 -10.11 -4.82
N GLN A 83 0.06 -9.32 -3.75
CA GLN A 83 0.05 -9.81 -2.36
C GLN A 83 -1.07 -10.82 -2.09
N ALA A 84 -2.25 -10.58 -2.66
CA ALA A 84 -3.44 -11.41 -2.47
C ALA A 84 -3.68 -12.40 -3.61
N MET A 85 -2.68 -12.65 -4.46
CA MET A 85 -2.76 -13.64 -5.52
C MET A 85 -2.45 -15.04 -4.98
N PRO A 86 -3.36 -16.03 -5.11
CA PRO A 86 -3.20 -17.39 -4.57
C PRO A 86 -2.30 -18.26 -5.48
N LEU A 87 -0.97 -18.08 -5.36
CA LEU A 87 0.02 -18.72 -6.24
C LEU A 87 -0.06 -20.24 -6.26
N SER A 88 -0.58 -20.86 -5.19
CA SER A 88 -0.72 -22.31 -5.04
C SER A 88 -2.18 -22.79 -5.17
N GLY A 89 -3.10 -21.98 -5.68
CA GLY A 89 -4.51 -22.32 -5.63
C GLY A 89 -5.08 -22.30 -4.21
N GLY A 90 -5.91 -23.27 -3.86
CA GLY A 90 -6.50 -23.43 -2.54
C GLY A 90 -7.59 -22.41 -2.21
N VAL A 91 -7.72 -22.07 -0.94
CA VAL A 91 -8.75 -21.18 -0.41
C VAL A 91 -8.33 -19.72 -0.48
N VAL A 92 -9.15 -18.88 -1.09
CA VAL A 92 -9.11 -17.43 -0.88
C VAL A 92 -10.01 -17.10 0.30
N LEU A 93 -9.40 -16.73 1.43
CA LEU A 93 -10.09 -16.37 2.67
C LEU A 93 -10.50 -14.89 2.60
N ASN A 94 -11.77 -14.64 2.26
CA ASN A 94 -12.29 -13.29 2.05
C ASN A 94 -12.80 -12.69 3.38
N LEU A 95 -12.02 -11.81 3.99
CA LEU A 95 -12.31 -11.23 5.30
C LEU A 95 -13.26 -10.02 5.26
N ALA A 96 -13.86 -9.72 4.11
CA ALA A 96 -14.66 -8.50 3.91
C ALA A 96 -15.90 -8.41 4.83
N GLU A 97 -16.47 -9.52 5.30
CA GLU A 97 -17.63 -9.54 6.20
C GLU A 97 -17.24 -9.38 7.67
N MET A 98 -15.97 -9.49 8.03
CA MET A 98 -15.47 -9.14 9.37
C MET A 98 -15.19 -7.64 9.48
N ASN A 99 -16.19 -6.79 9.27
CA ASN A 99 -16.06 -5.35 9.05
C ASN A 99 -16.59 -4.46 10.18
N ALA A 100 -16.92 -5.02 11.31
CA ALA A 100 -17.47 -4.27 12.44
C ALA A 100 -16.45 -3.28 13.02
N VAL A 101 -16.88 -2.05 13.29
CA VAL A 101 -16.20 -1.12 14.21
C VAL A 101 -16.66 -1.51 15.62
N LYS A 102 -15.79 -2.17 16.37
CA LYS A 102 -16.12 -2.78 17.66
C LYS A 102 -16.07 -1.80 18.84
N MET A 103 -15.13 -0.83 18.77
CA MET A 103 -14.94 0.18 19.80
C MET A 103 -14.34 1.46 19.19
N ILE A 104 -14.85 2.61 19.63
CA ILE A 104 -14.25 3.93 19.41
C ILE A 104 -14.05 4.56 20.78
N ALA A 105 -12.82 4.94 21.11
CA ALA A 105 -12.47 5.61 22.35
C ALA A 105 -11.44 6.72 22.08
N PRO A 106 -11.28 7.70 22.98
CA PRO A 106 -10.22 8.71 22.81
C PRO A 106 -8.85 8.06 22.56
N GLY A 107 -8.21 8.45 21.47
CA GLY A 107 -6.90 7.97 21.06
C GLY A 107 -6.88 6.64 20.33
N ARG A 108 -7.98 5.89 20.20
CA ARG A 108 -7.97 4.55 19.58
C ARG A 108 -9.30 4.08 19.02
N VAL A 109 -9.21 3.18 18.03
CA VAL A 109 -10.36 2.46 17.47
C VAL A 109 -10.01 0.98 17.31
N VAL A 110 -10.98 0.08 17.60
CA VAL A 110 -10.87 -1.37 17.40
C VAL A 110 -11.86 -1.81 16.35
N THR A 111 -11.38 -2.54 15.35
CA THR A 111 -12.21 -3.01 14.23
C THR A 111 -11.90 -4.45 13.83
N GLY A 112 -12.82 -5.07 13.12
CA GLY A 112 -12.52 -6.24 12.31
C GLY A 112 -11.63 -5.90 11.11
N PRO A 113 -10.92 -6.89 10.54
CA PRO A 113 -9.95 -6.68 9.47
C PRO A 113 -10.58 -6.20 8.14
N GLY A 114 -11.85 -6.51 7.92
CA GLY A 114 -12.63 -6.12 6.75
C GLY A 114 -13.18 -4.69 6.82
N ALA A 115 -13.05 -3.99 7.94
CA ALA A 115 -13.52 -2.61 8.07
C ALA A 115 -12.80 -1.69 7.08
N VAL A 116 -13.58 -0.93 6.29
CA VAL A 116 -13.05 0.00 5.29
C VAL A 116 -12.60 1.29 5.98
N LEU A 117 -11.39 1.79 5.64
CA LEU A 117 -10.81 2.97 6.29
C LEU A 117 -11.72 4.20 6.22
N ALA A 118 -12.32 4.48 5.05
CA ALA A 118 -13.26 5.59 4.91
C ALA A 118 -14.50 5.47 5.79
N HIS A 119 -14.94 4.25 6.13
CA HIS A 119 -16.06 4.04 7.05
C HIS A 119 -15.64 4.28 8.51
N ILE A 120 -14.41 3.90 8.87
CA ILE A 120 -13.85 4.18 10.19
C ILE A 120 -13.74 5.69 10.40
N ASP A 121 -13.11 6.41 9.47
CA ASP A 121 -12.93 7.87 9.54
C ASP A 121 -14.25 8.67 9.40
N ARG A 122 -15.31 8.05 8.92
CA ARG A 122 -16.64 8.67 8.98
C ARG A 122 -17.27 8.56 10.38
N ALA A 123 -16.94 7.48 11.08
CA ALA A 123 -17.50 7.22 12.43
C ALA A 123 -16.70 7.91 13.54
N THR A 124 -15.36 7.89 13.51
CA THR A 124 -14.51 8.30 14.62
C THR A 124 -14.60 9.79 14.96
N PRO A 125 -14.68 10.77 14.00
CA PRO A 125 -14.80 12.19 14.35
C PRO A 125 -16.07 12.52 15.13
N ALA A 126 -17.20 11.89 14.79
CA ALA A 126 -18.47 12.12 15.49
C ALA A 126 -18.44 11.66 16.96
N HIS A 127 -17.57 10.69 17.31
CA HIS A 127 -17.47 10.13 18.67
C HIS A 127 -16.39 10.82 19.52
N THR A 128 -15.26 11.17 18.91
CA THR A 128 -14.07 11.61 19.65
C THR A 128 -13.41 12.87 19.09
N GLY A 129 -13.88 13.43 17.97
CA GLY A 129 -13.20 14.51 17.27
C GLY A 129 -11.86 14.06 16.64
N GLN A 130 -11.70 12.76 16.40
CA GLN A 130 -10.44 12.18 15.96
C GLN A 130 -10.61 11.38 14.67
N GLU A 131 -9.51 11.19 13.92
CA GLU A 131 -9.43 10.43 12.67
C GLU A 131 -8.25 9.44 12.70
N LEU A 132 -8.20 8.51 11.76
CA LEU A 132 -7.02 7.66 11.56
C LEU A 132 -5.80 8.50 11.21
N ARG A 133 -4.65 8.16 11.81
CA ARG A 133 -3.38 8.84 11.52
C ARG A 133 -2.96 8.73 10.06
N ARG A 134 -3.30 7.61 9.42
CA ARG A 134 -2.79 7.24 8.09
C ARG A 134 -3.79 6.45 7.29
N SER A 135 -3.68 6.60 5.97
CA SER A 135 -4.44 5.80 5.00
C SER A 135 -3.66 5.61 3.70
N PRO A 136 -3.87 4.50 2.97
CA PRO A 136 -3.38 4.40 1.60
C PRO A 136 -4.20 5.33 0.68
N SER A 137 -3.71 5.61 -0.54
CA SER A 137 -4.49 6.36 -1.53
C SER A 137 -5.81 5.64 -1.90
N THR A 138 -5.85 4.32 -1.80
CA THR A 138 -7.07 3.52 -1.94
C THR A 138 -8.01 3.60 -0.72
N TYR A 139 -7.99 4.71 0.00
CA TYR A 139 -8.72 4.98 1.23
C TYR A 139 -10.19 4.54 1.20
N THR A 140 -10.89 4.86 0.12
CA THR A 140 -12.32 4.56 -0.02
C THR A 140 -12.64 3.06 -0.06
N PRO A 141 -11.91 2.20 -0.80
CA PRO A 141 -12.19 0.76 -0.83
C PRO A 141 -11.30 -0.08 0.11
N ALA A 142 -10.16 0.43 0.59
CA ALA A 142 -9.20 -0.39 1.31
C ALA A 142 -9.72 -0.84 2.69
N SER A 143 -9.57 -2.12 3.00
CA SER A 143 -9.83 -2.68 4.32
C SER A 143 -8.64 -2.48 5.26
N LEU A 144 -8.91 -2.28 6.54
CA LEU A 144 -7.86 -2.00 7.54
C LEU A 144 -6.89 -3.18 7.71
N GLY A 145 -7.39 -4.41 7.80
CA GLY A 145 -6.52 -5.59 7.90
C GLY A 145 -5.65 -5.78 6.66
N GLY A 146 -6.20 -5.50 5.46
CA GLY A 146 -5.42 -5.51 4.21
C GLY A 146 -4.35 -4.44 4.16
N PHE A 147 -4.62 -3.24 4.68
CA PHE A 147 -3.66 -2.15 4.80
C PHE A 147 -2.49 -2.53 5.73
N VAL A 148 -2.79 -3.11 6.90
CA VAL A 148 -1.79 -3.57 7.87
C VAL A 148 -0.96 -4.73 7.29
N ALA A 149 -1.59 -5.75 6.71
CA ALA A 149 -0.91 -6.90 6.14
C ALA A 149 -0.09 -6.55 4.88
N GLY A 150 -0.53 -5.56 4.10
CA GLY A 150 0.16 -5.10 2.89
C GLY A 150 1.34 -4.18 3.17
N GLY A 151 1.36 -3.47 4.32
CA GLY A 151 2.46 -2.63 4.76
C GLY A 151 2.69 -1.37 3.93
N SER A 152 1.64 -0.84 3.32
CA SER A 152 1.75 0.30 2.41
C SER A 152 2.12 1.60 3.13
N GLY A 153 2.83 2.50 2.45
CA GLY A 153 2.89 3.91 2.78
C GLY A 153 1.56 4.60 2.55
N GLY A 154 1.48 5.92 2.71
CA GLY A 154 0.23 6.62 2.43
C GLY A 154 0.15 8.02 3.01
N ILE A 155 -1.01 8.60 2.85
CA ILE A 155 -1.41 9.92 3.35
C ILE A 155 -1.27 9.92 4.88
N GLY A 156 -0.69 10.97 5.45
CA GLY A 156 -0.36 11.05 6.87
C GLY A 156 1.07 10.61 7.21
N SER A 157 1.81 9.96 6.28
CA SER A 157 3.20 9.52 6.53
C SER A 157 4.14 10.66 6.85
N ILE A 158 3.89 11.87 6.36
CA ILE A 158 4.67 13.07 6.68
C ILE A 158 4.62 13.42 8.17
N ARG A 159 3.58 13.04 8.88
CA ARG A 159 3.43 13.28 10.33
C ARG A 159 3.76 12.06 11.16
N TRP A 160 3.30 10.88 10.73
CA TRP A 160 3.25 9.68 11.56
C TRP A 160 4.22 8.58 11.12
N GLY A 161 5.05 8.87 10.11
CA GLY A 161 6.07 7.93 9.64
C GLY A 161 5.54 6.71 8.90
N GLY A 162 6.27 5.62 8.91
CA GLY A 162 5.92 4.34 8.31
C GLY A 162 4.82 3.60 9.06
N LEU A 163 4.07 2.73 8.38
CA LEU A 163 3.07 1.90 9.08
C LEU A 163 3.73 0.97 10.10
N ARG A 164 4.94 0.50 9.80
CA ARG A 164 5.73 -0.36 10.69
C ARG A 164 6.43 0.40 11.84
N ASP A 165 6.37 1.74 11.89
CA ASP A 165 6.89 2.49 13.02
C ASP A 165 6.02 2.19 14.25
N LEU A 166 6.68 1.88 15.38
CA LEU A 166 5.98 1.48 16.60
C LEU A 166 4.99 2.55 17.05
N GLY A 167 3.80 2.10 17.46
CA GLY A 167 2.69 2.94 17.85
C GLY A 167 1.76 3.37 16.71
N ASN A 168 2.02 2.99 15.46
CA ASN A 168 1.07 3.16 14.34
C ASN A 168 0.06 1.99 14.20
N VAL A 169 0.32 0.89 14.86
CA VAL A 169 -0.65 -0.16 15.17
C VAL A 169 -0.48 -0.48 16.66
N ILE A 170 -1.57 -0.47 17.42
CA ILE A 170 -1.52 -0.69 18.88
C ILE A 170 -1.53 -2.18 19.18
N ARG A 171 -2.45 -2.93 18.55
CA ARG A 171 -2.67 -4.34 18.82
C ARG A 171 -3.27 -5.06 17.62
N LEU A 172 -2.89 -6.31 17.45
CA LEU A 172 -3.49 -7.23 16.48
C LEU A 172 -3.96 -8.50 17.20
N ARG A 173 -5.11 -9.04 16.77
CA ARG A 173 -5.47 -10.44 17.03
C ARG A 173 -5.27 -11.22 15.75
N THR A 174 -4.65 -12.39 15.86
CA THR A 174 -4.32 -13.25 14.73
C THR A 174 -4.63 -14.70 15.03
N VAL A 175 -4.99 -15.46 14.00
CA VAL A 175 -5.21 -16.90 14.09
C VAL A 175 -4.09 -17.60 13.34
N THR A 176 -3.48 -18.62 13.98
CA THR A 176 -2.37 -19.43 13.44
C THR A 176 -2.86 -20.50 12.47
N MET A 177 -1.96 -21.02 11.63
CA MET A 177 -2.23 -22.12 10.69
C MET A 177 -1.63 -23.44 11.20
N GLU A 178 -2.26 -23.99 12.23
CA GLU A 178 -1.86 -25.20 12.93
C GLU A 178 -3.00 -26.21 12.94
N ALA A 179 -2.73 -27.44 13.39
CA ALA A 179 -3.77 -28.48 13.53
C ALA A 179 -4.89 -28.04 14.49
N GLU A 180 -4.51 -27.35 15.55
CA GLU A 180 -5.39 -26.67 16.49
C GLU A 180 -5.02 -25.18 16.45
N PRO A 181 -5.67 -24.36 15.58
CA PRO A 181 -5.31 -22.97 15.43
C PRO A 181 -5.49 -22.18 16.74
N ARG A 182 -4.47 -21.44 17.13
CA ARG A 182 -4.47 -20.56 18.30
C ARG A 182 -4.86 -19.14 17.91
N VAL A 183 -5.60 -18.48 18.78
CA VAL A 183 -5.81 -17.04 18.70
C VAL A 183 -4.72 -16.37 19.53
N MET A 184 -3.94 -15.50 18.90
CA MET A 184 -2.85 -14.76 19.52
C MET A 184 -3.16 -13.28 19.57
N GLU A 185 -2.77 -12.63 20.66
CA GLU A 185 -2.81 -11.17 20.78
C GLU A 185 -1.38 -10.63 20.73
N LEU A 186 -1.12 -9.73 19.79
CA LEU A 186 0.19 -9.14 19.53
C LEU A 186 0.17 -7.65 19.83
N THR A 187 1.10 -7.18 20.63
CA THR A 187 1.25 -5.76 21.05
C THR A 187 2.69 -5.33 20.99
N GLY A 188 2.95 -4.01 21.01
CA GLY A 188 4.30 -3.47 20.97
C GLY A 188 5.05 -3.92 19.72
N GLU A 189 6.26 -4.45 19.88
CA GLU A 189 7.08 -4.95 18.77
C GLU A 189 6.53 -6.24 18.13
N ASP A 190 5.73 -7.00 18.87
CA ASP A 190 5.16 -8.25 18.36
C ASP A 190 4.21 -8.04 17.18
N VAL A 191 3.59 -6.86 17.03
CA VAL A 191 2.76 -6.55 15.86
C VAL A 191 3.56 -6.66 14.55
N LEU A 192 4.89 -6.44 14.59
CA LEU A 192 5.77 -6.51 13.42
C LEU A 192 5.89 -7.93 12.87
N LYS A 193 5.59 -8.96 13.66
CA LYS A 193 5.59 -10.36 13.24
C LYS A 193 4.58 -10.64 12.11
N VAL A 194 3.51 -9.83 12.03
CA VAL A 194 2.39 -10.02 11.10
C VAL A 194 2.18 -8.82 10.16
N MET A 195 2.63 -7.63 10.57
CA MET A 195 2.55 -6.43 9.76
C MET A 195 3.46 -6.52 8.54
N HIS A 196 2.93 -6.12 7.36
CA HIS A 196 3.67 -6.16 6.10
C HIS A 196 4.26 -7.56 5.81
N ALA A 197 3.49 -8.60 6.13
CA ALA A 197 3.85 -9.99 5.89
C ALA A 197 2.98 -10.66 4.81
N TYR A 198 2.15 -9.91 4.09
CA TYR A 198 1.24 -10.39 3.03
C TYR A 198 0.34 -11.56 3.48
N GLY A 199 0.06 -11.67 4.78
CA GLY A 199 -0.77 -12.74 5.32
C GLY A 199 -0.07 -14.11 5.36
N THR A 200 1.26 -14.15 5.33
CA THR A 200 2.03 -15.40 5.46
C THR A 200 2.17 -15.89 6.90
N ASN A 201 1.92 -15.04 7.90
CA ASN A 201 2.30 -15.26 9.30
C ASN A 201 1.10 -15.29 10.26
N GLY A 202 -0.07 -15.62 9.79
CA GLY A 202 -1.30 -15.63 10.57
C GLY A 202 -2.39 -14.77 9.93
N ILE A 203 -3.63 -15.07 10.28
CA ILE A 203 -4.81 -14.37 9.77
C ILE A 203 -5.23 -13.30 10.78
N ILE A 204 -5.15 -12.04 10.38
CA ILE A 204 -5.61 -10.92 11.22
C ILE A 204 -7.13 -10.97 11.35
N THR A 205 -7.64 -11.00 12.59
CA THR A 205 -9.08 -11.04 12.92
C THR A 205 -9.56 -9.80 13.66
N GLU A 206 -8.65 -9.00 14.22
CA GLU A 206 -8.94 -7.72 14.84
C GLU A 206 -7.73 -6.79 14.75
N VAL A 207 -7.99 -5.50 14.59
CA VAL A 207 -6.98 -4.45 14.51
C VAL A 207 -7.36 -3.32 15.46
N GLU A 208 -6.43 -2.90 16.32
CA GLU A 208 -6.53 -1.70 17.14
C GLU A 208 -5.55 -0.64 16.61
N MET A 209 -6.11 0.50 16.17
CA MET A 209 -5.35 1.62 15.59
C MET A 209 -5.39 2.86 16.48
N PRO A 210 -4.30 3.64 16.50
CA PRO A 210 -4.30 4.95 17.13
C PRO A 210 -5.09 5.97 16.31
N LEU A 211 -5.75 6.88 17.00
CA LEU A 211 -6.40 8.06 16.42
C LEU A 211 -5.59 9.33 16.70
N THR A 212 -5.87 10.36 15.91
CA THR A 212 -5.33 11.72 16.07
C THR A 212 -6.43 12.75 15.86
N ALA A 213 -6.20 14.02 16.23
CA ALA A 213 -7.17 15.08 15.99
C ALA A 213 -7.60 15.13 14.52
N SER A 214 -8.90 15.22 14.30
CA SER A 214 -9.50 15.36 12.97
C SER A 214 -9.54 16.84 12.58
N TYR A 215 -9.30 17.11 11.29
CA TYR A 215 -9.41 18.45 10.70
C TYR A 215 -10.18 18.39 9.39
N ASP A 216 -10.88 19.49 9.08
CA ASP A 216 -11.46 19.69 7.75
C ASP A 216 -10.34 20.10 6.79
N TRP A 217 -9.52 19.11 6.38
CA TRP A 217 -8.35 19.33 5.55
C TRP A 217 -8.69 20.04 4.26
N ILE A 218 -7.95 21.11 3.96
CA ILE A 218 -8.10 21.90 2.74
C ILE A 218 -7.13 21.37 1.69
N ASP A 219 -7.68 20.88 0.59
CA ASP A 219 -6.90 20.48 -0.58
C ASP A 219 -6.38 21.73 -1.30
N VAL A 220 -5.06 21.77 -1.52
CA VAL A 220 -4.37 22.86 -2.23
C VAL A 220 -3.44 22.28 -3.28
N ILE A 221 -3.35 22.93 -4.43
CA ILE A 221 -2.35 22.62 -5.45
C ILE A 221 -1.58 23.88 -5.79
N VAL A 222 -0.25 23.81 -5.70
CA VAL A 222 0.67 24.88 -6.08
C VAL A 222 1.40 24.47 -7.35
N GLY A 223 1.39 25.33 -8.37
CA GLY A 223 2.03 25.13 -9.67
C GLY A 223 3.43 25.74 -9.73
N PHE A 224 4.33 25.12 -10.45
CA PHE A 224 5.71 25.54 -10.67
C PHE A 224 6.13 25.32 -12.13
N ASP A 225 6.97 26.20 -12.66
CA ASP A 225 7.52 26.01 -13.99
C ASP A 225 8.69 25.02 -14.03
N ASP A 226 9.42 24.87 -12.92
CA ASP A 226 10.51 23.91 -12.74
C ASP A 226 10.17 22.87 -11.65
N PHE A 227 10.49 21.61 -11.94
CA PHE A 227 10.18 20.52 -10.99
C PHE A 227 11.07 20.56 -9.75
N MET A 228 12.34 20.96 -9.86
CA MET A 228 13.21 21.02 -8.69
C MET A 228 12.82 22.19 -7.76
N ASP A 229 12.24 23.28 -8.30
CA ASP A 229 11.62 24.32 -7.48
C ASP A 229 10.39 23.77 -6.72
N ALA A 230 9.57 22.92 -7.35
CA ALA A 230 8.46 22.23 -6.68
C ALA A 230 8.95 21.26 -5.59
N ALA A 231 9.99 20.47 -5.87
CA ALA A 231 10.59 19.54 -4.91
C ALA A 231 11.22 20.29 -3.73
N GLY A 232 11.95 21.38 -3.99
CA GLY A 232 12.52 22.25 -2.97
C GLY A 232 11.45 22.90 -2.08
N PHE A 233 10.38 23.43 -2.68
CA PHE A 233 9.23 23.96 -1.96
C PHE A 233 8.61 22.89 -1.04
N GLY A 234 8.41 21.67 -1.54
CA GLY A 234 7.90 20.55 -0.73
C GLY A 234 8.81 20.21 0.44
N ASN A 235 10.13 20.21 0.23
CA ASN A 235 11.12 19.98 1.27
C ASN A 235 11.07 21.06 2.36
N ASP A 236 11.08 22.33 1.94
CA ASP A 236 11.05 23.46 2.87
C ASP A 236 9.75 23.52 3.67
N LEU A 237 8.62 23.16 3.03
CA LEU A 237 7.34 23.05 3.71
C LEU A 237 7.31 21.89 4.71
N ALA A 238 7.91 20.75 4.36
CA ALA A 238 7.89 19.54 5.19
C ALA A 238 8.58 19.74 6.56
N ILE A 239 9.54 20.66 6.65
CA ILE A 239 10.26 20.98 7.89
C ILE A 239 9.63 22.13 8.68
N GLN A 240 8.50 22.71 8.22
CA GLN A 240 7.82 23.80 8.95
C GLN A 240 6.96 23.25 10.08
N ASP A 241 7.30 23.56 11.32
CA ASP A 241 6.52 23.16 12.50
C ASP A 241 5.19 23.94 12.60
N GLY A 242 5.16 25.17 12.14
CA GLY A 242 3.98 26.06 12.20
C GLY A 242 2.94 25.82 11.11
N ILE A 243 3.21 24.96 10.14
CA ILE A 243 2.29 24.63 9.03
C ILE A 243 1.91 23.17 9.07
N LEU A 244 0.71 22.88 9.56
CA LEU A 244 0.24 21.49 9.65
C LEU A 244 -0.25 21.00 8.29
N ALA A 245 0.54 20.12 7.65
CA ALA A 245 0.19 19.43 6.43
C ALA A 245 0.06 17.92 6.67
N LYS A 246 -0.97 17.26 6.11
CA LYS A 246 -1.18 15.81 6.12
C LYS A 246 -0.57 15.12 4.90
N LEU A 247 -0.37 15.88 3.82
CA LEU A 247 0.13 15.42 2.53
C LEU A 247 0.97 16.51 1.88
N ILE A 248 2.13 16.15 1.31
CA ILE A 248 3.01 17.01 0.51
C ILE A 248 3.57 16.17 -0.62
N THR A 249 3.12 16.42 -1.85
CA THR A 249 3.35 15.56 -3.02
C THR A 249 3.77 16.38 -4.24
N PRO A 250 5.06 16.59 -4.51
CA PRO A 250 5.54 17.14 -5.77
C PRO A 250 5.40 16.15 -6.93
N ILE A 251 4.86 16.63 -8.05
CA ILE A 251 4.62 15.83 -9.26
C ILE A 251 5.14 16.61 -10.47
N ALA A 252 6.05 15.98 -11.21
CA ALA A 252 6.68 16.59 -12.37
C ALA A 252 5.74 16.68 -13.58
N ALA A 253 5.93 17.72 -14.41
CA ALA A 253 5.44 17.70 -15.77
C ALA A 253 6.01 16.43 -16.50
N PRO A 254 5.27 15.82 -17.43
CA PRO A 254 3.95 16.23 -17.94
C PRO A 254 2.77 15.64 -17.17
N ILE A 255 3.00 14.92 -16.03
CA ILE A 255 2.00 14.10 -15.32
C ILE A 255 0.70 14.88 -15.03
N PRO A 256 0.73 16.10 -14.44
CA PRO A 256 -0.50 16.77 -14.05
C PRO A 256 -1.41 17.07 -15.24
N TYR A 257 -0.86 17.68 -16.28
CA TYR A 257 -1.64 18.06 -17.44
C TYR A 257 -2.10 16.85 -18.27
N ASP A 258 -1.24 15.85 -18.47
CA ASP A 258 -1.54 14.74 -19.35
C ASP A 258 -2.47 13.71 -18.71
N TYR A 259 -2.40 13.51 -17.39
CA TYR A 259 -3.10 12.39 -16.74
C TYR A 259 -4.19 12.78 -15.74
N PHE A 260 -4.18 13.99 -15.19
CA PHE A 260 -5.21 14.43 -14.23
C PHE A 260 -6.39 15.10 -14.93
N LYS A 261 -7.08 14.38 -15.80
CA LYS A 261 -8.10 14.90 -16.73
C LYS A 261 -9.17 15.77 -16.11
N ARG A 262 -9.61 15.46 -14.87
CA ARG A 262 -10.65 16.26 -14.19
C ARG A 262 -10.10 17.55 -13.60
N HIS A 263 -8.82 17.60 -13.24
CA HIS A 263 -8.13 18.80 -12.74
C HIS A 263 -7.37 19.55 -13.83
N GLN A 264 -7.34 19.05 -15.07
CA GLN A 264 -6.53 19.60 -16.17
C GLN A 264 -6.77 21.10 -16.39
N ARG A 265 -8.01 21.57 -16.16
CA ARG A 265 -8.38 23.00 -16.32
C ARG A 265 -7.60 23.95 -15.41
N PHE A 266 -7.03 23.47 -14.33
CA PHE A 266 -6.23 24.25 -13.37
C PHE A 266 -4.74 24.30 -13.73
N PHE A 267 -4.29 23.48 -14.69
CA PHE A 267 -2.88 23.31 -14.99
C PHE A 267 -2.51 23.87 -16.36
N ARG A 268 -1.34 24.49 -16.43
CA ARG A 268 -0.70 24.82 -17.72
C ARG A 268 0.05 23.59 -18.24
N ARG A 269 0.14 23.45 -19.57
CA ARG A 269 0.99 22.42 -20.16
C ARG A 269 2.45 22.66 -19.76
N GLY A 270 3.15 21.60 -19.36
CA GLY A 270 4.54 21.69 -18.88
C GLY A 270 4.69 22.17 -17.44
N GLN A 271 3.59 22.38 -16.72
CA GLN A 271 3.63 22.78 -15.31
C GLN A 271 3.79 21.57 -14.39
N SER A 272 4.77 21.63 -13.49
CA SER A 272 4.89 20.76 -12.32
C SER A 272 4.02 21.27 -11.18
N ILE A 273 3.61 20.39 -10.27
CA ILE A 273 2.72 20.79 -9.16
C ILE A 273 3.19 20.22 -7.82
N VAL A 274 2.71 20.82 -6.73
CA VAL A 274 2.73 20.22 -5.40
C VAL A 274 1.29 20.08 -4.92
N VAL A 275 0.85 18.85 -4.67
CA VAL A 275 -0.47 18.53 -4.10
C VAL A 275 -0.36 18.48 -2.58
N LEU A 276 -1.27 19.12 -1.88
CA LEU A 276 -1.20 19.37 -0.45
C LEU A 276 -2.55 19.13 0.24
N MET A 277 -2.51 18.71 1.51
CA MET A 277 -3.63 18.78 2.44
C MET A 277 -3.18 19.61 3.64
N ILE A 278 -3.75 20.81 3.79
CA ILE A 278 -3.37 21.78 4.83
C ILE A 278 -4.49 21.92 5.86
N ALA A 279 -4.13 21.93 7.15
CA ALA A 279 -5.11 22.17 8.21
C ALA A 279 -5.65 23.63 8.15
N PRO A 280 -6.97 23.85 8.40
CA PRO A 280 -7.57 25.18 8.29
C PRO A 280 -6.85 26.27 9.09
N HIS A 281 -6.44 25.96 10.32
CA HIS A 281 -5.74 26.91 11.20
C HIS A 281 -4.31 27.24 10.75
N ALA A 282 -3.71 26.45 9.86
CA ALA A 282 -2.37 26.68 9.31
C ALA A 282 -2.39 27.42 7.96
N MET A 283 -3.58 27.73 7.42
CA MET A 283 -3.73 28.26 6.07
C MET A 283 -3.06 29.63 5.89
N ASP A 284 -3.20 30.56 6.84
CA ASP A 284 -2.59 31.89 6.72
C ASP A 284 -1.06 31.81 6.71
N ALA A 285 -0.48 30.96 7.58
CA ALA A 285 0.96 30.71 7.60
C ALA A 285 1.43 30.04 6.28
N PHE A 286 0.65 29.12 5.76
CA PHE A 286 0.91 28.47 4.47
C PHE A 286 0.87 29.47 3.30
N LEU A 287 -0.11 30.37 3.26
CA LEU A 287 -0.21 31.40 2.22
C LEU A 287 0.99 32.36 2.27
N ALA A 288 1.38 32.81 3.47
CA ALA A 288 2.57 33.63 3.66
C ALA A 288 3.87 32.92 3.29
N PHE A 289 3.95 31.61 3.52
CA PHE A 289 5.08 30.77 3.09
C PHE A 289 5.12 30.67 1.56
N THR A 290 4.02 30.34 0.92
CA THR A 290 3.92 30.19 -0.55
C THR A 290 4.23 31.49 -1.29
N ALA A 291 3.78 32.63 -0.77
CA ALA A 291 4.04 33.94 -1.38
C ALA A 291 5.54 34.30 -1.48
N ARG A 292 6.42 33.62 -0.76
CA ARG A 292 7.87 33.80 -0.83
C ARG A 292 8.56 32.82 -1.77
N SER A 293 7.81 31.90 -2.35
CA SER A 293 8.30 30.91 -3.29
C SER A 293 8.09 31.34 -4.74
N LYS A 294 8.56 30.54 -5.69
CA LYS A 294 8.25 30.69 -7.12
C LYS A 294 6.90 30.07 -7.52
N GLY A 295 6.20 29.44 -6.57
CA GLY A 295 4.95 28.74 -6.83
C GLY A 295 3.75 29.67 -6.90
N GLU A 296 2.76 29.29 -7.70
CA GLU A 296 1.46 29.91 -7.76
C GLU A 296 0.37 28.94 -7.28
N ILE A 297 -0.58 29.40 -6.46
CA ILE A 297 -1.71 28.57 -6.05
C ILE A 297 -2.66 28.46 -7.24
N VAL A 298 -2.75 27.26 -7.83
CA VAL A 298 -3.61 26.97 -8.99
C VAL A 298 -4.95 26.37 -8.60
N PHE A 299 -5.06 25.79 -7.39
CA PHE A 299 -6.30 25.22 -6.87
C PHE A 299 -6.35 25.29 -5.33
N ARG A 300 -7.52 25.62 -4.80
CA ARG A 300 -7.88 25.51 -3.38
C ARG A 300 -9.33 25.07 -3.24
N ALA A 301 -9.56 23.96 -2.55
CA ALA A 301 -10.91 23.41 -2.41
C ALA A 301 -11.89 24.32 -1.67
N ASP A 302 -11.41 25.12 -0.70
CA ASP A 302 -12.23 26.08 0.06
C ASP A 302 -12.57 27.36 -0.72
N LYS A 303 -12.00 27.57 -1.89
CA LYS A 303 -12.23 28.72 -2.78
C LYS A 303 -12.88 28.34 -4.10
N GLU A 304 -12.88 27.07 -4.46
CA GLU A 304 -13.50 26.61 -5.70
C GLU A 304 -15.02 26.57 -5.56
N ALA A 305 -15.70 27.27 -6.46
CA ALA A 305 -17.17 27.38 -6.43
C ALA A 305 -17.89 26.07 -6.81
N ASP A 306 -17.25 25.22 -7.64
CA ASP A 306 -17.80 23.95 -8.09
C ASP A 306 -16.79 22.82 -7.98
N LEU A 307 -16.95 22.03 -6.93
CA LEU A 307 -16.19 20.78 -6.69
C LEU A 307 -16.86 19.55 -7.31
N LYS A 308 -18.02 19.70 -7.96
CA LYS A 308 -18.75 18.56 -8.50
C LYS A 308 -17.93 17.82 -9.55
N GLY A 309 -17.71 16.56 -9.28
CA GLY A 309 -16.95 15.66 -10.17
C GLY A 309 -15.43 15.81 -10.08
N LEU A 310 -14.89 16.71 -9.26
CA LEU A 310 -13.48 16.72 -8.91
C LEU A 310 -13.23 15.68 -7.81
N PRO A 311 -12.29 14.76 -7.98
CA PRO A 311 -11.84 13.93 -6.88
C PRO A 311 -11.07 14.78 -5.86
N PRO A 312 -11.07 14.39 -4.56
CA PRO A 312 -10.19 15.01 -3.57
C PRO A 312 -8.71 14.96 -3.99
N ALA A 313 -7.89 15.90 -3.51
CA ALA A 313 -6.50 16.01 -3.94
C ALA A 313 -5.67 14.75 -3.62
N TYR A 314 -5.94 14.07 -2.50
CA TYR A 314 -5.24 12.82 -2.19
C TYR A 314 -5.44 11.73 -3.26
N GLU A 315 -6.50 11.80 -4.03
CA GLU A 315 -6.75 10.92 -5.18
C GLU A 315 -5.85 11.21 -6.39
N LEU A 316 -5.01 12.24 -6.33
CA LEU A 316 -3.98 12.55 -7.34
C LEU A 316 -2.59 12.05 -6.92
N THR A 317 -2.44 11.44 -5.74
CA THR A 317 -1.16 11.15 -5.09
C THR A 317 -0.95 9.66 -4.88
N TRP A 318 0.23 9.28 -4.42
CA TRP A 318 0.60 7.88 -4.19
C TRP A 318 0.31 7.02 -5.43
N ASN A 319 -0.16 5.79 -5.25
CA ASN A 319 -0.47 4.88 -6.36
C ASN A 319 -1.63 5.34 -7.25
N HIS A 320 -2.42 6.34 -6.82
CA HIS A 320 -3.48 6.91 -7.66
C HIS A 320 -2.93 7.77 -8.79
N THR A 321 -1.75 8.40 -8.66
CA THR A 321 -1.05 9.03 -9.79
C THR A 321 -0.84 8.00 -10.91
N THR A 322 -0.29 6.85 -10.55
CA THR A 322 -0.07 5.72 -11.48
C THR A 322 -1.39 5.23 -12.09
N LEU A 323 -2.43 5.04 -11.26
CA LEU A 323 -3.74 4.60 -11.74
C LEU A 323 -4.32 5.54 -12.79
N ARG A 324 -4.21 6.85 -12.57
CA ARG A 324 -4.70 7.86 -13.51
C ARG A 324 -3.90 7.87 -14.80
N ALA A 325 -2.59 7.68 -14.71
CA ALA A 325 -1.71 7.59 -15.88
C ALA A 325 -2.03 6.34 -16.71
N ILE A 326 -2.13 5.16 -16.10
CA ILE A 326 -2.45 3.89 -16.80
C ILE A 326 -3.82 3.95 -17.50
N ARG A 327 -4.80 4.67 -16.92
CA ARG A 327 -6.12 4.85 -17.57
C ARG A 327 -6.06 5.68 -18.86
N VAL A 328 -5.06 6.51 -19.02
CA VAL A 328 -4.84 7.35 -20.23
C VAL A 328 -3.86 6.68 -21.17
N ASP A 329 -2.80 6.10 -20.63
CA ASP A 329 -1.74 5.41 -21.36
C ASP A 329 -1.44 4.05 -20.68
N PRO A 330 -1.95 2.94 -21.23
CA PRO A 330 -1.73 1.59 -20.64
C PRO A 330 -0.27 1.10 -20.69
N THR A 331 0.62 1.80 -21.37
CA THR A 331 2.06 1.48 -21.40
C THR A 331 2.80 2.02 -20.17
N ILE A 332 2.14 2.83 -19.36
CA ILE A 332 2.73 3.36 -18.12
C ILE A 332 2.73 2.28 -17.03
N THR A 333 3.87 2.23 -16.34
CA THR A 333 4.00 1.58 -15.04
C THR A 333 4.70 2.54 -14.07
N TYR A 334 5.27 2.05 -12.96
CA TYR A 334 5.88 2.91 -11.95
C TYR A 334 7.00 2.18 -11.21
N LEU A 335 7.79 2.93 -10.47
CA LEU A 335 8.67 2.40 -9.44
C LEU A 335 8.19 2.86 -8.06
N GLN A 336 8.70 2.22 -7.02
CA GLN A 336 8.59 2.71 -5.65
C GLN A 336 10.01 2.80 -5.10
N THR A 337 10.47 4.03 -4.94
CA THR A 337 11.84 4.32 -4.53
C THR A 337 11.87 5.09 -3.22
N ARG A 338 12.98 5.05 -2.54
CA ARG A 338 13.33 5.95 -1.46
C ARG A 338 14.63 6.65 -1.80
N TYR A 339 14.60 7.98 -1.73
CA TYR A 339 15.78 8.83 -1.89
C TYR A 339 16.42 9.04 -0.51
N PRO A 340 17.69 8.60 -0.31
CA PRO A 340 18.30 8.60 1.00
C PRO A 340 18.69 10.01 1.49
N SER A 341 18.51 10.24 2.80
CA SER A 341 19.05 11.42 3.49
C SER A 341 20.55 11.28 3.72
N PRO A 342 21.32 12.41 3.87
CA PRO A 342 20.80 13.78 3.93
C PRO A 342 20.56 14.44 2.56
N ASP A 343 21.10 13.91 1.46
CA ASP A 343 21.05 14.53 0.14
C ASP A 343 19.91 13.99 -0.75
N HIS A 344 18.71 13.82 -0.17
CA HIS A 344 17.58 13.27 -0.92
C HIS A 344 17.19 14.09 -2.15
N LEU A 345 17.30 15.44 -2.12
CA LEU A 345 17.04 16.28 -3.29
C LEU A 345 18.12 16.15 -4.38
N GLY A 346 19.38 15.94 -4.00
CA GLY A 346 20.46 15.65 -4.97
C GLY A 346 20.22 14.33 -5.69
N HIS A 347 19.81 13.29 -4.97
CA HIS A 347 19.44 12.02 -5.59
C HIS A 347 18.21 12.16 -6.52
N VAL A 348 17.19 12.93 -6.12
CA VAL A 348 16.04 13.22 -6.99
C VAL A 348 16.51 13.90 -8.27
N LYS A 349 17.34 14.97 -8.14
CA LYS A 349 17.85 15.69 -9.29
C LYS A 349 18.64 14.79 -10.24
N ALA A 350 19.51 13.95 -9.71
CA ALA A 350 20.30 13.01 -10.51
C ALA A 350 19.40 12.06 -11.33
N MET A 351 18.30 11.57 -10.78
CA MET A 351 17.36 10.69 -11.49
C MET A 351 16.54 11.48 -12.54
N VAL A 352 16.11 12.70 -12.22
CA VAL A 352 15.39 13.58 -13.15
C VAL A 352 16.30 13.94 -14.36
N ASP A 353 17.55 14.34 -14.10
CA ASP A 353 18.51 14.67 -15.15
C ASP A 353 18.84 13.43 -16.02
N ARG A 354 18.88 12.24 -15.42
CA ARG A 354 19.22 10.99 -16.09
C ARG A 354 18.13 10.48 -17.03
N PHE A 355 16.86 10.54 -16.58
CA PHE A 355 15.77 9.85 -17.26
C PHE A 355 14.78 10.78 -17.97
N GLY A 356 14.69 12.05 -17.56
CA GLY A 356 13.75 13.00 -18.16
C GLY A 356 12.33 12.43 -18.31
N ASP A 357 11.79 12.49 -19.52
CA ASP A 357 10.44 12.05 -19.85
C ASP A 357 10.24 10.52 -19.82
N GLU A 358 11.31 9.73 -19.79
CA GLU A 358 11.18 8.27 -19.66
C GLU A 358 10.67 7.86 -18.27
N VAL A 359 11.14 8.60 -17.22
CA VAL A 359 10.77 8.33 -15.83
C VAL A 359 10.39 9.64 -15.12
N PRO A 360 9.25 10.25 -15.49
CA PRO A 360 8.83 11.52 -14.89
C PRO A 360 8.57 11.36 -13.39
N ALA A 361 9.11 12.29 -12.61
CA ALA A 361 9.18 12.20 -11.17
C ALA A 361 7.83 12.45 -10.49
N HIS A 362 7.56 11.67 -9.46
CA HIS A 362 6.48 11.86 -8.49
C HIS A 362 7.05 11.55 -7.10
N LEU A 363 6.96 12.51 -6.20
CA LEU A 363 7.53 12.43 -4.85
C LEU A 363 6.43 12.47 -3.80
N GLU A 364 6.70 11.82 -2.67
CA GLU A 364 5.90 11.87 -1.46
C GLU A 364 6.79 12.19 -0.28
N PHE A 365 6.58 13.33 0.38
CA PHE A 365 7.29 13.63 1.61
C PHE A 365 6.75 12.78 2.75
N ILE A 366 7.66 12.13 3.43
CA ILE A 366 7.37 11.21 4.55
C ILE A 366 8.28 11.51 5.73
N ARG A 367 7.92 10.99 6.89
CA ARG A 367 8.83 10.91 8.04
C ARG A 367 9.38 9.48 8.11
N PHE A 368 10.68 9.37 8.32
CA PHE A 368 11.36 8.09 8.47
C PHE A 368 12.46 8.22 9.52
N ASP A 369 12.47 7.33 10.51
CA ASP A 369 13.39 7.39 11.66
C ASP A 369 13.41 8.80 12.31
N GLY A 370 12.25 9.43 12.42
CA GLY A 370 12.10 10.76 12.99
C GLY A 370 12.46 11.93 12.06
N ALA A 371 13.16 11.71 10.95
CA ALA A 371 13.58 12.73 10.00
C ALA A 371 12.64 12.83 8.80
N ILE A 372 12.63 13.99 8.13
CA ILE A 372 11.95 14.16 6.83
C ILE A 372 12.75 13.41 5.77
N GLY A 373 12.04 12.65 4.94
CA GLY A 373 12.58 11.92 3.81
C GLY A 373 11.64 11.96 2.61
N ILE A 374 12.10 11.41 1.49
CA ILE A 374 11.34 11.35 0.25
C ILE A 374 11.17 9.89 -0.16
N ALA A 375 9.92 9.47 -0.31
CA ALA A 375 9.54 8.32 -1.12
C ALA A 375 9.20 8.82 -2.53
N GLY A 376 9.58 8.08 -3.57
CA GLY A 376 9.20 8.36 -4.95
C GLY A 376 8.30 7.27 -5.49
N LEU A 377 7.31 7.70 -6.26
CA LEU A 377 6.51 6.80 -7.11
C LEU A 377 6.59 7.29 -8.57
N PRO A 378 7.80 7.46 -9.12
CA PRO A 378 7.95 7.95 -10.49
C PRO A 378 7.23 7.03 -11.45
N LEU A 379 6.60 7.61 -12.46
CA LEU A 379 6.03 6.84 -13.56
C LEU A 379 7.15 6.33 -14.46
N VAL A 380 6.93 5.21 -15.12
CA VAL A 380 7.85 4.65 -16.10
C VAL A 380 7.10 4.40 -17.40
N ARG A 381 7.61 4.93 -18.51
CA ARG A 381 7.16 4.54 -19.85
C ARG A 381 7.75 3.17 -20.17
N PHE A 382 6.95 2.14 -19.91
CA PHE A 382 7.41 0.75 -20.04
C PHE A 382 7.62 0.40 -21.51
N THR A 383 8.77 -0.17 -21.81
CA THR A 383 9.13 -0.72 -23.13
C THR A 383 9.37 -2.22 -23.06
N THR A 384 10.34 -2.65 -22.26
CA THR A 384 10.66 -4.07 -22.02
C THR A 384 11.01 -4.31 -20.56
N ALA A 385 10.96 -5.57 -20.12
CA ALA A 385 11.35 -5.96 -18.76
C ALA A 385 12.84 -5.67 -18.50
N GLU A 386 13.70 -5.89 -19.50
CA GLU A 386 15.14 -5.64 -19.41
C GLU A 386 15.44 -4.13 -19.21
N ARG A 387 14.71 -3.24 -19.92
CA ARG A 387 14.87 -1.80 -19.72
C ARG A 387 14.39 -1.38 -18.34
N LEU A 388 13.30 -1.94 -17.87
CA LEU A 388 12.79 -1.69 -16.52
C LEU A 388 13.81 -2.13 -15.45
N ASP A 389 14.40 -3.33 -15.59
CA ASP A 389 15.44 -3.81 -14.68
C ASP A 389 16.70 -2.94 -14.75
N GLU A 390 17.06 -2.40 -15.92
CA GLU A 390 18.16 -1.43 -16.07
C GLU A 390 17.85 -0.12 -15.34
N ILE A 391 16.63 0.43 -15.47
CA ILE A 391 16.20 1.64 -14.76
C ILE A 391 16.28 1.41 -13.24
N ILE A 392 15.83 0.26 -12.75
CA ILE A 392 15.91 -0.12 -11.32
C ILE A 392 17.38 -0.15 -10.87
N ARG A 393 18.25 -0.83 -11.62
CA ARG A 393 19.67 -0.92 -11.30
C ARG A 393 20.35 0.45 -11.25
N ILE A 394 20.04 1.34 -12.20
CA ILE A 394 20.60 2.70 -12.22
C ILE A 394 20.17 3.47 -10.96
N HIS A 395 18.92 3.34 -10.49
CA HIS A 395 18.50 3.94 -9.23
C HIS A 395 19.32 3.39 -8.05
N GLU A 396 19.46 2.06 -7.97
CA GLU A 396 20.20 1.40 -6.89
C GLU A 396 21.68 1.75 -6.90
N ASP A 397 22.33 1.80 -8.08
CA ASP A 397 23.73 2.22 -8.25
C ASP A 397 23.97 3.68 -7.81
N ASN A 398 22.92 4.51 -7.86
CA ASN A 398 22.95 5.89 -7.36
C ASN A 398 22.47 6.03 -5.90
N GLY A 399 22.40 4.93 -5.17
CA GLY A 399 22.04 4.91 -3.75
C GLY A 399 20.55 5.00 -3.43
N CYS A 400 19.67 5.02 -4.44
CA CYS A 400 18.23 5.02 -4.23
C CYS A 400 17.74 3.59 -3.94
N TRP A 401 16.88 3.42 -2.95
CA TRP A 401 16.35 2.11 -2.62
C TRP A 401 15.07 1.85 -3.42
N ILE A 402 15.00 0.73 -4.13
CA ILE A 402 13.81 0.33 -4.87
C ILE A 402 13.05 -0.77 -4.12
N PHE A 403 11.82 -0.48 -3.70
CA PHE A 403 10.83 -1.48 -3.27
C PHE A 403 10.09 -1.95 -4.53
N ASN A 404 10.57 -3.03 -5.13
CA ASN A 404 10.25 -3.37 -6.51
C ASN A 404 8.77 -3.79 -6.69
N PRO A 405 7.90 -2.94 -7.29
CA PRO A 405 6.49 -3.26 -7.49
C PRO A 405 6.23 -4.28 -8.61
N HIS A 406 7.29 -4.79 -9.21
CA HIS A 406 7.25 -5.81 -10.26
C HIS A 406 7.64 -7.19 -9.71
N ARG A 407 7.67 -7.32 -8.39
CA ARG A 407 7.94 -8.57 -7.65
C ARG A 407 6.83 -8.80 -6.61
N TYR A 408 6.36 -10.04 -6.52
CA TYR A 408 5.25 -10.40 -5.64
C TYR A 408 5.69 -10.94 -4.27
N THR A 409 6.99 -11.00 -4.01
CA THR A 409 7.57 -11.53 -2.76
C THR A 409 7.91 -10.41 -1.78
N LEU A 410 8.03 -10.76 -0.51
CA LEU A 410 8.42 -9.82 0.54
C LEU A 410 9.87 -9.36 0.36
N GLU A 411 10.78 -10.30 0.08
CA GLU A 411 12.22 -10.02 0.01
C GLU A 411 12.61 -9.19 -1.21
N GLU A 412 12.02 -9.46 -2.38
CA GLU A 412 12.36 -8.73 -3.62
C GLU A 412 11.52 -7.45 -3.78
N GLY A 413 10.25 -7.50 -3.36
CA GLY A 413 9.27 -6.43 -3.57
C GLY A 413 9.13 -5.50 -2.36
N GLY A 414 8.46 -5.99 -1.32
CA GLY A 414 7.95 -5.15 -0.26
C GLY A 414 8.96 -4.71 0.80
N MET A 415 9.93 -5.54 1.17
CA MET A 415 10.80 -5.33 2.33
C MET A 415 12.27 -5.09 1.96
N LYS A 416 12.71 -5.56 0.81
CA LYS A 416 14.11 -5.50 0.35
C LYS A 416 15.10 -6.20 1.28
N ARG A 417 14.62 -7.18 2.06
CA ARG A 417 15.39 -7.99 3.00
C ARG A 417 14.60 -9.22 3.44
N THR A 418 15.31 -10.22 3.96
CA THR A 418 14.68 -11.25 4.79
C THR A 418 14.41 -10.68 6.19
N ASP A 419 13.18 -10.81 6.67
CA ASP A 419 12.81 -10.44 8.04
C ASP A 419 12.83 -11.70 8.91
N GLU A 420 13.92 -11.88 9.67
CA GLU A 420 14.15 -13.07 10.49
C GLU A 420 13.10 -13.23 11.60
N VAL A 421 12.53 -12.12 12.11
CA VAL A 421 11.48 -12.16 13.12
C VAL A 421 10.20 -12.73 12.52
N GLN A 422 9.83 -12.28 11.31
CA GLN A 422 8.69 -12.81 10.58
C GLN A 422 8.91 -14.29 10.18
N LEU A 423 10.10 -14.63 9.72
CA LEU A 423 10.42 -16.02 9.33
C LEU A 423 10.37 -16.96 10.53
N ALA A 424 10.90 -16.57 11.69
CA ALA A 424 10.83 -17.34 12.92
C ALA A 424 9.36 -17.53 13.36
N PHE A 425 8.56 -16.47 13.31
CA PHE A 425 7.15 -16.52 13.67
C PHE A 425 6.35 -17.40 12.70
N LYS A 426 6.65 -17.38 11.39
CA LYS A 426 6.04 -18.30 10.42
C LYS A 426 6.35 -19.77 10.75
N ARG A 427 7.60 -20.10 11.11
CA ARG A 427 7.98 -21.46 11.53
C ARG A 427 7.18 -21.95 12.74
N GLU A 428 6.87 -21.04 13.67
CA GLU A 428 6.04 -21.32 14.84
C GLU A 428 4.57 -21.48 14.49
N THR A 429 4.01 -20.59 13.69
CA THR A 429 2.55 -20.42 13.53
C THR A 429 1.97 -21.03 12.26
N ASP A 430 2.81 -21.43 11.32
CA ASP A 430 2.43 -22.09 10.06
C ASP A 430 3.52 -23.10 9.64
N PRO A 431 3.75 -24.17 10.43
CA PRO A 431 4.85 -25.10 10.19
C PRO A 431 4.75 -25.87 8.88
N GLN A 432 3.57 -25.94 8.24
CA GLN A 432 3.38 -26.54 6.93
C GLN A 432 3.51 -25.55 5.77
N GLY A 433 3.64 -24.24 6.03
CA GLY A 433 3.75 -23.21 5.01
C GLY A 433 2.50 -23.04 4.15
N LEU A 434 1.31 -23.23 4.72
CA LEU A 434 0.03 -23.17 4.01
C LEU A 434 -0.55 -21.76 3.89
N LEU A 435 -0.06 -20.78 4.66
CA LEU A 435 -0.50 -19.37 4.53
C LEU A 435 0.27 -18.66 3.40
N ASN A 436 -0.48 -18.28 2.40
CA ASN A 436 -0.05 -17.49 1.22
C ASN A 436 1.31 -17.96 0.66
N PRO A 437 1.47 -19.24 0.26
CA PRO A 437 2.73 -19.78 -0.22
C PRO A 437 3.28 -18.98 -1.40
N GLY A 438 4.61 -18.91 -1.51
CA GLY A 438 5.32 -18.20 -2.57
C GLY A 438 5.57 -16.71 -2.32
N LYS A 439 5.10 -16.14 -1.18
CA LYS A 439 5.31 -14.73 -0.86
C LYS A 439 6.53 -14.46 0.04
N MET A 440 7.02 -15.49 0.75
CA MET A 440 8.20 -15.41 1.61
C MET A 440 9.28 -16.33 1.08
N ILE A 441 10.26 -15.79 0.35
CA ILE A 441 11.31 -16.59 -0.33
C ILE A 441 12.14 -17.35 0.69
N ALA A 442 12.51 -16.76 1.80
CA ALA A 442 13.33 -17.38 2.84
C ALA A 442 12.66 -18.62 3.47
N TRP A 443 11.33 -18.72 3.41
CA TRP A 443 10.60 -19.95 3.76
C TRP A 443 10.74 -21.03 2.67
N GLU A 444 10.60 -20.64 1.39
CA GLU A 444 10.61 -21.54 0.23
C GLU A 444 12.03 -21.99 -0.14
N ASN A 445 13.01 -21.07 -0.01
CA ASN A 445 14.41 -21.28 -0.36
C ASN A 445 15.31 -20.54 0.67
N PRO A 446 15.73 -21.22 1.75
CA PRO A 446 16.56 -20.60 2.79
C PRO A 446 17.92 -20.07 2.31
N ASP A 447 18.43 -20.59 1.19
CA ASP A 447 19.72 -20.21 0.61
C ASP A 447 19.62 -19.02 -0.37
N TYR A 448 18.41 -18.45 -0.56
CA TYR A 448 18.22 -17.32 -1.47
C TYR A 448 18.84 -16.04 -0.90
N ASP A 449 19.73 -15.42 -1.69
CA ASP A 449 20.23 -14.08 -1.42
C ASP A 449 19.57 -13.07 -2.36
N TYR A 450 18.73 -12.18 -1.81
CA TYR A 450 18.05 -11.14 -2.57
C TYR A 450 19.01 -10.12 -3.22
N ARG A 451 20.28 -10.03 -2.73
CA ARG A 451 21.33 -9.18 -3.30
C ARG A 451 21.97 -9.78 -4.55
N SER A 452 21.70 -11.05 -4.84
CA SER A 452 22.28 -11.75 -6.00
C SER A 452 21.84 -11.17 -7.35
N GLY A 453 20.81 -10.33 -7.37
CA GLY A 453 20.17 -9.82 -8.60
C GLY A 453 19.37 -10.87 -9.37
N LYS A 454 19.26 -12.10 -8.84
CA LYS A 454 18.44 -13.16 -9.43
C LYS A 454 17.01 -13.04 -8.92
N SER A 455 16.04 -13.07 -9.82
CA SER A 455 14.63 -13.12 -9.45
C SER A 455 14.24 -14.52 -9.01
N PHE A 456 13.41 -14.58 -7.95
CA PHE A 456 12.79 -15.82 -7.52
C PHE A 456 11.45 -16.01 -8.25
N LEU A 457 11.26 -17.20 -8.83
CA LEU A 457 9.97 -17.63 -9.34
C LEU A 457 9.46 -18.79 -8.49
N PHE A 458 8.26 -18.64 -7.97
CA PHE A 458 7.62 -19.72 -7.22
C PHE A 458 7.32 -20.92 -8.15
N LYS A 459 7.68 -22.12 -7.73
CA LYS A 459 7.61 -23.34 -8.56
C LYS A 459 6.24 -23.59 -9.20
N GLY A 460 5.15 -23.15 -8.58
CA GLY A 460 3.80 -23.23 -9.15
C GLY A 460 3.58 -22.38 -10.39
N LEU A 461 4.39 -21.35 -10.62
CA LEU A 461 4.30 -20.44 -11.76
C LEU A 461 5.09 -20.92 -12.99
N GLU A 462 6.07 -21.81 -12.81
CA GLU A 462 6.90 -22.33 -13.89
C GLU A 462 6.13 -23.26 -14.87
N LYS A 463 4.91 -23.66 -14.53
CA LYS A 463 4.08 -24.58 -15.31
C LYS A 463 3.14 -23.90 -16.30
N ALA A 464 3.16 -22.60 -16.38
CA ALA A 464 2.27 -21.80 -17.22
C ALA A 464 2.98 -21.26 -18.48
N GLY A 465 3.87 -22.07 -19.06
CA GLY A 465 4.52 -21.82 -20.36
C GLY A 465 3.86 -22.63 -21.46
#